data_9004f35183ec9ecac11c98ccea05a94e
#
_entry.id   9004f35183ec9ecac11c98ccea05a94e
#
_cell.length_a   1.000
_cell.length_b   1.000
_cell.length_c   1.000
_cell.angle_alpha   90.00
_cell.angle_beta   90.00
_cell.angle_gamma   90.00
#
_symmetry.space_group_name_H-M   'P 1'
#
loop_
_entity.id
_entity.type
_entity.pdbx_description
1 polymer ?
#
loop_
_entity_poly.entity_id
_entity_poly.type
_entity_poly.pdbx_seq_one_letter_code
_entity_poly.pdbx_strand_id
1 'polypeptide(L)'
;MWTAEQLRPRLEGRVVTLEPIEQGHVEGLRAAAADERAWTWMTTRDTEAWIAAALAATEMHHFVVVREGEVIGSTSYLNVFPEHLRLEIGNTWNTPSAWGTGANTDAKYLLLRHAFETLGARRVEFKTDARNGRARAALAAIPAEFEGIHRKHMIVRDGERRDSAWYAVVDDDWSDVKSALERRIAAAR
;
A
#
# COMPACT_ATOMS: atom_id res chain seq x y z
N MET A 1 -4.71 -13.35 17.90
CA MET A 1 -3.46 -12.95 17.19
C MET A 1 -3.68 -13.24 15.71
N TRP A 2 -3.44 -12.30 14.81
CA TRP A 2 -3.63 -12.52 13.37
C TRP A 2 -2.61 -13.51 12.83
N THR A 3 -3.05 -14.46 12.01
CA THR A 3 -2.17 -15.46 11.40
C THR A 3 -1.59 -14.94 10.07
N ALA A 4 -0.50 -15.54 9.60
CA ALA A 4 0.07 -15.20 8.30
C ALA A 4 -0.93 -15.40 7.15
N GLU A 5 -1.79 -16.43 7.22
CA GLU A 5 -2.85 -16.68 6.25
C GLU A 5 -3.90 -15.55 6.26
N GLN A 6 -4.32 -15.10 7.43
CA GLN A 6 -5.24 -13.96 7.55
C GLN A 6 -4.64 -12.65 7.02
N LEU A 7 -3.31 -12.49 7.08
CA LEU A 7 -2.62 -11.28 6.61
C LEU A 7 -2.25 -11.33 5.12
N ARG A 8 -2.49 -12.44 4.43
CA ARG A 8 -2.13 -12.64 3.01
C ARG A 8 -3.27 -13.22 2.16
N PRO A 9 -4.54 -12.77 2.30
CA PRO A 9 -5.62 -13.28 1.47
C PRO A 9 -5.51 -12.73 0.05
N ARG A 10 -6.10 -13.45 -0.92
CA ARG A 10 -6.44 -12.87 -2.21
C ARG A 10 -7.67 -11.98 -2.04
N LEU A 11 -7.59 -10.72 -2.50
CA LEU A 11 -8.67 -9.75 -2.38
C LEU A 11 -9.10 -9.27 -3.78
N GLU A 12 -10.38 -9.42 -4.09
CA GLU A 12 -10.94 -9.01 -5.37
C GLU A 12 -11.68 -7.69 -5.24
N GLY A 13 -11.29 -6.71 -6.06
CA GLY A 13 -11.88 -5.40 -6.18
C GLY A 13 -12.61 -5.19 -7.50
N ARG A 14 -13.06 -3.97 -7.71
CA ARG A 14 -13.72 -3.57 -8.96
C ARG A 14 -12.72 -3.25 -10.07
N VAL A 15 -11.57 -2.71 -9.71
CA VAL A 15 -10.54 -2.22 -10.65
C VAL A 15 -9.31 -3.12 -10.62
N VAL A 16 -8.98 -3.67 -9.44
CA VAL A 16 -7.79 -4.50 -9.24
C VAL A 16 -8.09 -5.73 -8.41
N THR A 17 -7.22 -6.73 -8.53
CA THR A 17 -7.10 -7.84 -7.59
C THR A 17 -5.77 -7.72 -6.85
N LEU A 18 -5.77 -7.97 -5.55
CA LEU A 18 -4.56 -8.11 -4.75
C LEU A 18 -4.29 -9.59 -4.51
N GLU A 19 -3.11 -10.04 -4.90
CA GLU A 19 -2.67 -11.41 -4.70
C GLU A 19 -1.41 -11.43 -3.85
N PRO A 20 -1.27 -12.37 -2.89
CA PRO A 20 0.00 -12.56 -2.19
C PRO A 20 1.14 -12.70 -3.17
N ILE A 21 2.28 -12.03 -2.90
CA ILE A 21 3.44 -12.15 -3.80
C ILE A 21 3.98 -13.58 -3.80
N GLU A 22 4.26 -14.10 -4.98
CA GLU A 22 4.80 -15.43 -5.21
C GLU A 22 5.82 -15.41 -6.35
N GLN A 23 6.61 -16.50 -6.49
CA GLN A 23 7.63 -16.62 -7.53
C GLN A 23 7.07 -16.42 -8.95
N GLY A 24 5.84 -16.84 -9.21
CA GLY A 24 5.18 -16.66 -10.51
C GLY A 24 4.95 -15.21 -10.93
N HIS A 25 5.02 -14.27 -9.98
CA HIS A 25 4.79 -12.85 -10.25
C HIS A 25 6.06 -12.07 -10.65
N VAL A 26 7.25 -12.69 -10.58
CA VAL A 26 8.54 -12.01 -10.74
C VAL A 26 8.66 -11.27 -12.08
N GLU A 27 8.32 -11.93 -13.18
CA GLU A 27 8.40 -11.30 -14.51
C GLU A 27 7.41 -10.13 -14.66
N GLY A 28 6.19 -10.27 -14.13
CA GLY A 28 5.21 -9.19 -14.11
C GLY A 28 5.67 -8.01 -13.25
N LEU A 29 6.30 -8.27 -12.10
CA LEU A 29 6.86 -7.22 -11.25
C LEU A 29 8.01 -6.47 -11.94
N ARG A 30 8.91 -7.20 -12.65
CA ARG A 30 9.98 -6.58 -13.46
C ARG A 30 9.43 -5.67 -14.53
N ALA A 31 8.43 -6.15 -15.26
CA ALA A 31 7.78 -5.37 -16.32
C ALA A 31 7.10 -4.11 -15.75
N ALA A 32 6.35 -4.24 -14.65
CA ALA A 32 5.68 -3.12 -14.00
C ALA A 32 6.66 -2.09 -13.42
N ALA A 33 7.84 -2.55 -12.98
CA ALA A 33 8.89 -1.76 -12.35
C ALA A 33 9.85 -1.08 -13.33
N ALA A 34 9.74 -1.34 -14.63
CA ALA A 34 10.69 -0.88 -15.64
C ALA A 34 10.78 0.66 -15.77
N ASP A 35 9.73 1.37 -15.41
CA ASP A 35 9.74 2.83 -15.40
C ASP A 35 10.28 3.36 -14.05
N GLU A 36 11.44 4.00 -14.08
CA GLU A 36 12.13 4.52 -12.89
C GLU A 36 11.27 5.49 -12.06
N ARG A 37 10.26 6.12 -12.64
CA ARG A 37 9.35 7.01 -11.94
C ARG A 37 8.56 6.30 -10.84
N ALA A 38 8.33 5.00 -10.98
CA ALA A 38 7.69 4.18 -9.95
C ALA A 38 8.50 4.15 -8.65
N TRP A 39 9.84 4.27 -8.75
CA TRP A 39 10.79 4.13 -7.65
C TRP A 39 11.22 5.44 -7.00
N THR A 40 10.79 6.59 -7.52
CA THR A 40 11.23 7.93 -7.06
C THR A 40 11.16 8.09 -5.54
N TRP A 41 10.13 7.55 -4.90
CA TRP A 41 9.89 7.71 -3.45
C TRP A 41 10.02 6.41 -2.65
N MET A 42 10.44 5.32 -3.29
CA MET A 42 10.70 4.05 -2.61
C MET A 42 11.98 4.13 -1.78
N THR A 43 12.14 3.23 -0.81
CA THR A 43 13.32 3.17 0.05
C THR A 43 14.58 2.69 -0.67
N THR A 44 14.41 1.97 -1.76
CA THR A 44 15.47 1.53 -2.68
C THR A 44 15.08 1.85 -4.13
N ARG A 45 16.07 1.90 -5.02
CA ARG A 45 15.89 1.93 -6.48
C ARG A 45 16.29 0.63 -7.16
N ASP A 46 16.80 -0.31 -6.39
CA ASP A 46 17.17 -1.63 -6.88
C ASP A 46 15.94 -2.54 -6.91
N THR A 47 15.38 -2.71 -8.10
CA THR A 47 14.18 -3.53 -8.33
C THR A 47 14.42 -5.00 -8.01
N GLU A 48 15.57 -5.58 -8.39
CA GLU A 48 15.86 -6.98 -8.15
C GLU A 48 16.05 -7.26 -6.66
N ALA A 49 16.78 -6.40 -5.97
CA ALA A 49 16.92 -6.50 -4.52
C ALA A 49 15.57 -6.35 -3.82
N TRP A 50 14.69 -5.45 -4.29
CA TRP A 50 13.34 -5.29 -3.74
C TRP A 50 12.50 -6.56 -3.95
N ILE A 51 12.48 -7.13 -5.16
CA ILE A 51 11.73 -8.35 -5.48
C ILE A 51 12.21 -9.52 -4.62
N ALA A 52 13.53 -9.73 -4.53
CA ALA A 52 14.11 -10.78 -3.70
C ALA A 52 13.73 -10.63 -2.21
N ALA A 53 13.82 -9.41 -1.69
CA ALA A 53 13.43 -9.10 -0.31
C ALA A 53 11.93 -9.32 -0.07
N ALA A 54 11.07 -8.93 -1.02
CA ALA A 54 9.63 -9.08 -0.91
C ALA A 54 9.18 -10.56 -0.90
N LEU A 55 9.83 -11.40 -1.72
CA LEU A 55 9.58 -12.86 -1.73
C LEU A 55 10.04 -13.56 -0.45
N ALA A 56 11.13 -13.08 0.15
CA ALA A 56 11.69 -13.64 1.38
C ALA A 56 11.07 -13.08 2.67
N ALA A 57 10.21 -12.05 2.56
CA ALA A 57 9.68 -11.34 3.72
C ALA A 57 8.74 -12.21 4.58
N THR A 58 8.98 -12.20 5.89
CA THR A 58 8.13 -12.88 6.90
C THR A 58 7.33 -11.90 7.73
N GLU A 59 7.83 -10.68 7.95
CA GLU A 59 7.20 -9.64 8.77
C GLU A 59 6.39 -8.61 7.95
N MET A 60 6.67 -8.53 6.65
CA MET A 60 5.88 -7.74 5.70
C MET A 60 5.08 -8.68 4.81
N HIS A 61 3.81 -8.36 4.63
CA HIS A 61 2.89 -9.17 3.84
C HIS A 61 2.63 -8.45 2.52
N HIS A 62 3.43 -8.78 1.51
CA HIS A 62 3.38 -8.16 0.19
C HIS A 62 2.26 -8.74 -0.68
N PHE A 63 1.61 -7.85 -1.40
CA PHE A 63 0.66 -8.18 -2.46
C PHE A 63 1.15 -7.61 -3.78
N VAL A 64 0.96 -8.34 -4.86
CA VAL A 64 0.97 -7.78 -6.20
C VAL A 64 -0.40 -7.16 -6.48
N VAL A 65 -0.39 -6.05 -7.20
CA VAL A 65 -1.60 -5.38 -7.70
C VAL A 65 -1.79 -5.82 -9.14
N VAL A 66 -2.87 -6.56 -9.40
CA VAL A 66 -3.19 -7.09 -10.72
C VAL A 66 -4.37 -6.35 -11.31
N ARG A 67 -4.25 -5.90 -12.55
CA ARG A 67 -5.33 -5.28 -13.32
C ARG A 67 -5.39 -5.91 -14.71
N GLU A 68 -6.58 -6.38 -15.11
CA GLU A 68 -6.79 -6.99 -16.44
C GLU A 68 -5.82 -8.15 -16.74
N GLY A 69 -5.42 -8.90 -15.69
CA GLY A 69 -4.48 -10.02 -15.76
C GLY A 69 -3.01 -9.64 -15.72
N GLU A 70 -2.67 -8.35 -15.68
CA GLU A 70 -1.29 -7.86 -15.64
C GLU A 70 -0.91 -7.33 -14.25
N VAL A 71 0.32 -7.58 -13.82
CA VAL A 71 0.89 -6.97 -12.60
C VAL A 71 1.21 -5.51 -12.91
N ILE A 72 0.63 -4.60 -12.15
CA ILE A 72 0.84 -3.15 -12.28
C ILE A 72 1.58 -2.52 -11.12
N GLY A 73 1.92 -3.28 -10.10
CA GLY A 73 2.63 -2.78 -8.92
C GLY A 73 2.52 -3.68 -7.72
N SER A 74 2.81 -3.12 -6.55
CA SER A 74 2.74 -3.81 -5.27
C SER A 74 2.29 -2.90 -4.13
N THR A 75 1.75 -3.51 -3.08
CA THR A 75 1.40 -2.86 -1.81
C THR A 75 1.55 -3.89 -0.70
N SER A 76 1.55 -3.47 0.58
CA SER A 76 1.82 -4.40 1.68
C SER A 76 1.11 -4.02 2.95
N TYR A 77 0.85 -5.02 3.80
CA TYR A 77 0.75 -4.83 5.25
C TYR A 77 2.16 -4.92 5.85
N LEU A 78 2.48 -4.01 6.73
CA LEU A 78 3.73 -3.97 7.48
C LEU A 78 3.49 -3.37 8.87
N ASN A 79 4.49 -3.43 9.75
CA ASN A 79 4.36 -2.95 11.13
C ASN A 79 3.07 -3.48 11.78
N VAL A 80 2.89 -4.80 11.71
CA VAL A 80 1.70 -5.50 12.21
C VAL A 80 1.85 -5.75 13.70
N PHE A 81 0.95 -5.17 14.51
CA PHE A 81 0.93 -5.29 15.97
C PHE A 81 -0.45 -5.78 16.41
N PRO A 82 -0.69 -7.11 16.37
CA PRO A 82 -2.00 -7.68 16.68
C PRO A 82 -2.47 -7.41 18.11
N GLU A 83 -1.53 -7.29 19.05
CA GLU A 83 -1.81 -6.98 20.47
C GLU A 83 -2.35 -5.55 20.65
N HIS A 84 -2.10 -4.66 19.67
CA HIS A 84 -2.63 -3.30 19.64
C HIS A 84 -3.72 -3.11 18.59
N LEU A 85 -4.12 -4.17 17.89
CA LEU A 85 -5.09 -4.18 16.80
C LEU A 85 -4.79 -3.11 15.74
N ARG A 86 -3.49 -2.93 15.41
CA ARG A 86 -3.03 -1.95 14.42
C ARG A 86 -2.03 -2.55 13.43
N LEU A 87 -2.01 -1.97 12.25
CA LEU A 87 -1.06 -2.28 11.19
C LEU A 87 -0.85 -1.06 10.28
N GLU A 88 0.16 -1.11 9.42
CA GLU A 88 0.43 -0.11 8.40
C GLU A 88 0.17 -0.68 7.01
N ILE A 89 -0.43 0.13 6.13
CA ILE A 89 -0.45 -0.13 4.69
C ILE A 89 0.59 0.75 4.02
N GLY A 90 1.59 0.12 3.43
CA GLY A 90 2.70 0.86 2.82
C GLY A 90 3.47 0.06 1.79
N ASN A 91 4.72 0.48 1.56
CA ASN A 91 5.59 -0.11 0.54
C ASN A 91 4.89 -0.21 -0.84
N THR A 92 4.09 0.82 -1.16
CA THR A 92 3.22 0.85 -2.34
C THR A 92 3.90 1.55 -3.49
N TRP A 93 3.96 0.88 -4.61
CA TRP A 93 4.35 1.45 -5.90
C TRP A 93 3.48 0.88 -7.02
N ASN A 94 3.26 1.65 -8.06
CA ASN A 94 2.56 1.23 -9.26
C ASN A 94 3.26 1.80 -10.48
N THR A 95 3.17 1.07 -11.60
CA THR A 95 3.61 1.59 -12.90
C THR A 95 2.92 2.94 -13.19
N PRO A 96 3.61 3.91 -13.80
CA PRO A 96 3.02 5.22 -14.10
C PRO A 96 1.74 5.18 -14.94
N SER A 97 1.58 4.19 -15.81
CA SER A 97 0.34 4.00 -16.59
C SER A 97 -0.90 3.70 -15.74
N ALA A 98 -0.71 3.19 -14.53
CA ALA A 98 -1.80 2.93 -13.58
C ALA A 98 -2.17 4.14 -12.71
N TRP A 99 -1.41 5.25 -12.78
CA TRP A 99 -1.71 6.44 -12.00
C TRP A 99 -2.98 7.14 -12.50
N GLY A 100 -3.85 7.54 -11.58
CA GLY A 100 -5.11 8.21 -11.91
C GLY A 100 -6.24 7.28 -12.41
N THR A 101 -6.00 5.99 -12.52
CA THR A 101 -6.99 5.01 -13.05
C THR A 101 -7.96 4.45 -12.00
N GLY A 102 -7.86 4.87 -10.74
CA GLY A 102 -8.61 4.25 -9.64
C GLY A 102 -7.95 3.01 -9.02
N ALA A 103 -6.91 2.44 -9.65
CA ALA A 103 -6.24 1.22 -9.18
C ALA A 103 -5.73 1.34 -7.72
N ASN A 104 -5.03 2.43 -7.40
CA ASN A 104 -4.54 2.64 -6.03
C ASN A 104 -5.69 2.86 -5.03
N THR A 105 -6.77 3.51 -5.43
CA THR A 105 -7.95 3.73 -4.59
C THR A 105 -8.63 2.40 -4.26
N ASP A 106 -8.82 1.53 -5.25
CA ASP A 106 -9.42 0.21 -5.08
C ASP A 106 -8.52 -0.71 -4.23
N ALA A 107 -7.21 -0.73 -4.50
CA ALA A 107 -6.24 -1.47 -3.69
C ALA A 107 -6.27 -1.04 -2.21
N LYS A 108 -6.32 0.26 -1.92
CA LYS A 108 -6.41 0.77 -0.54
C LYS A 108 -7.76 0.43 0.10
N TYR A 109 -8.85 0.52 -0.65
CA TYR A 109 -10.17 0.09 -0.18
C TYR A 109 -10.18 -1.38 0.24
N LEU A 110 -9.63 -2.27 -0.60
CA LEU A 110 -9.54 -3.71 -0.31
C LEU A 110 -8.78 -4.01 0.98
N LEU A 111 -7.60 -3.39 1.14
CA LEU A 111 -6.78 -3.57 2.33
C LEU A 111 -7.44 -2.99 3.58
N LEU A 112 -8.01 -1.78 3.51
CA LEU A 112 -8.72 -1.17 4.63
C LEU A 112 -9.94 -1.99 5.03
N ARG A 113 -10.76 -2.41 4.06
CA ARG A 113 -11.92 -3.26 4.31
C ARG A 113 -11.52 -4.56 5.01
N HIS A 114 -10.49 -5.22 4.52
CA HIS A 114 -9.99 -6.44 5.13
C HIS A 114 -9.46 -6.20 6.55
N ALA A 115 -8.70 -5.12 6.76
CA ALA A 115 -8.17 -4.78 8.08
C ALA A 115 -9.27 -4.52 9.10
N PHE A 116 -10.27 -3.70 8.77
CA PHE A 116 -11.32 -3.34 9.72
C PHE A 116 -12.39 -4.42 9.86
N GLU A 117 -12.88 -5.00 8.74
CA GLU A 117 -14.05 -5.88 8.77
C GLU A 117 -13.70 -7.36 9.00
N THR A 118 -12.49 -7.80 8.64
CA THR A 118 -12.06 -9.19 8.80
C THR A 118 -11.09 -9.37 9.95
N LEU A 119 -10.06 -8.52 10.02
CA LEU A 119 -9.05 -8.61 11.08
C LEU A 119 -9.50 -7.92 12.39
N GLY A 120 -10.49 -7.03 12.34
CA GLY A 120 -10.94 -6.26 13.49
C GLY A 120 -9.89 -5.24 13.96
N ALA A 121 -9.10 -4.70 13.05
CA ALA A 121 -8.14 -3.66 13.36
C ALA A 121 -8.87 -2.42 13.89
N ARG A 122 -8.24 -1.71 14.83
CA ARG A 122 -8.73 -0.42 15.35
C ARG A 122 -8.03 0.76 14.70
N ARG A 123 -6.87 0.50 14.08
CA ARG A 123 -6.09 1.56 13.45
C ARG A 123 -5.29 1.01 12.27
N VAL A 124 -5.35 1.72 11.15
CA VAL A 124 -4.53 1.48 9.97
C VAL A 124 -3.72 2.73 9.68
N GLU A 125 -2.40 2.57 9.66
CA GLU A 125 -1.43 3.64 9.46
C GLU A 125 -0.94 3.71 8.02
N PHE A 126 -0.53 4.91 7.62
CA PHE A 126 0.16 5.16 6.36
C PHE A 126 1.31 6.13 6.59
N LYS A 127 2.41 5.93 5.89
CA LYS A 127 3.48 6.92 5.86
C LYS A 127 4.04 7.10 4.46
N THR A 128 4.46 8.30 4.16
CA THR A 128 5.13 8.62 2.90
C THR A 128 6.24 9.64 3.12
N ASP A 129 7.15 9.79 2.16
CA ASP A 129 8.09 10.92 2.18
C ASP A 129 7.30 12.23 2.22
N ALA A 130 7.65 13.14 3.13
CA ALA A 130 6.95 14.41 3.30
C ALA A 130 6.92 15.27 2.02
N ARG A 131 7.88 15.06 1.11
CA ARG A 131 7.98 15.72 -0.20
C ARG A 131 7.14 15.04 -1.29
N ASN A 132 6.64 13.81 -1.05
CA ASN A 132 5.82 13.08 -2.02
C ASN A 132 4.40 13.64 -2.09
N GLY A 133 4.23 14.75 -2.80
CA GLY A 133 2.93 15.44 -2.95
C GLY A 133 1.85 14.53 -3.54
N ARG A 134 2.19 13.63 -4.47
CA ARG A 134 1.24 12.69 -5.07
C ARG A 134 0.69 11.70 -4.03
N ALA A 135 1.56 11.07 -3.23
CA ALA A 135 1.11 10.14 -2.21
C ALA A 135 0.31 10.85 -1.11
N ARG A 136 0.74 12.05 -0.69
CA ARG A 136 0.01 12.86 0.29
C ARG A 136 -1.39 13.23 -0.20
N ALA A 137 -1.52 13.65 -1.46
CA ALA A 137 -2.83 13.93 -2.08
C ALA A 137 -3.71 12.66 -2.17
N ALA A 138 -3.11 11.50 -2.48
CA ALA A 138 -3.84 10.23 -2.51
C ALA A 138 -4.35 9.83 -1.12
N LEU A 139 -3.57 10.02 -0.05
CA LEU A 139 -3.96 9.74 1.33
C LEU A 139 -5.05 10.70 1.82
N ALA A 140 -4.94 11.99 1.54
CA ALA A 140 -6.02 12.95 1.81
C ALA A 140 -7.32 12.61 1.07
N ALA A 141 -7.22 12.02 -0.12
CA ALA A 141 -8.37 11.57 -0.90
C ALA A 141 -9.01 10.26 -0.40
N ILE A 142 -8.33 9.52 0.48
CA ILE A 142 -8.86 8.35 1.24
C ILE A 142 -9.61 8.78 2.50
N PRO A 143 -9.77 10.01 2.81
CA PRO A 143 -9.90 10.79 4.06
C PRO A 143 -9.09 10.23 5.25
N ALA A 144 -7.83 9.80 5.01
CA ALA A 144 -6.94 9.47 6.12
C ALA A 144 -6.50 10.75 6.84
N GLU A 145 -6.61 10.75 8.16
CA GLU A 145 -6.23 11.90 8.99
C GLU A 145 -4.71 12.10 8.96
N PHE A 146 -4.28 13.35 8.74
CA PHE A 146 -2.86 13.71 8.82
C PHE A 146 -2.45 13.95 10.27
N GLU A 147 -1.51 13.16 10.78
CA GLU A 147 -1.08 13.20 12.18
C GLU A 147 0.23 13.97 12.42
N GLY A 148 0.99 14.24 11.36
CA GLY A 148 2.20 15.04 11.51
C GLY A 148 3.38 14.59 10.64
N ILE A 149 4.53 15.27 10.85
CA ILE A 149 5.80 14.98 10.18
C ILE A 149 6.82 14.48 11.22
N HIS A 150 7.29 13.26 11.04
CA HIS A 150 8.45 12.75 11.76
C HIS A 150 9.72 13.16 11.01
N ARG A 151 10.45 14.12 11.56
CA ARG A 151 11.69 14.62 10.94
C ARG A 151 12.82 13.61 11.07
N LYS A 152 13.62 13.44 10.01
CA LYS A 152 14.77 12.51 9.94
C LYS A 152 14.40 11.08 10.34
N HIS A 153 13.19 10.66 9.98
CA HIS A 153 12.59 9.40 10.42
C HIS A 153 13.32 8.18 9.85
N MET A 154 13.84 8.27 8.64
CA MET A 154 14.49 7.14 7.96
C MET A 154 15.74 7.59 7.19
N ILE A 155 16.67 6.66 7.00
CA ILE A 155 17.70 6.75 5.98
C ILE A 155 17.21 5.90 4.81
N VAL A 156 17.16 6.48 3.62
CA VAL A 156 16.68 5.84 2.39
C VAL A 156 17.65 6.12 1.25
N ARG A 157 17.54 5.40 0.15
CA ARG A 157 18.25 5.70 -1.10
C ARG A 157 19.62 6.36 -0.89
N ASP A 158 20.69 5.63 -0.95
CA ASP A 158 22.07 6.16 -0.92
C ASP A 158 22.41 7.07 0.29
N GLY A 159 21.75 6.86 1.41
CA GLY A 159 21.99 7.60 2.65
C GLY A 159 21.18 8.89 2.80
N GLU A 160 20.19 9.12 1.94
CA GLU A 160 19.30 10.26 2.03
C GLU A 160 18.44 10.24 3.30
N ARG A 161 18.38 11.36 4.02
CA ARG A 161 17.52 11.52 5.20
C ARG A 161 16.11 11.86 4.76
N ARG A 162 15.15 11.04 5.19
CA ARG A 162 13.73 11.22 4.88
C ARG A 162 12.96 11.72 6.09
N ASP A 163 12.20 12.79 5.90
CA ASP A 163 11.10 13.16 6.77
C ASP A 163 9.84 12.41 6.30
N SER A 164 9.09 11.82 7.23
CA SER A 164 7.89 11.05 6.90
C SER A 164 6.62 11.76 7.35
N ALA A 165 5.69 11.95 6.43
CA ALA A 165 4.33 12.38 6.73
C ALA A 165 3.50 11.15 7.12
N TRP A 166 2.87 11.22 8.30
CA TRP A 166 2.05 10.16 8.87
C TRP A 166 0.58 10.47 8.74
N TYR A 167 -0.19 9.43 8.45
CA TYR A 167 -1.64 9.45 8.32
C TYR A 167 -2.22 8.20 8.95
N ALA A 168 -3.47 8.27 9.39
CA ALA A 168 -4.20 7.10 9.89
C ALA A 168 -5.67 7.12 9.49
N VAL A 169 -6.26 5.95 9.52
CA VAL A 169 -7.71 5.71 9.59
C VAL A 169 -7.95 4.89 10.84
N VAL A 170 -8.93 5.26 11.65
CA VAL A 170 -9.36 4.51 12.83
C VAL A 170 -10.71 3.85 12.60
N ASP A 171 -11.06 2.86 13.42
CA ASP A 171 -12.31 2.10 13.27
C ASP A 171 -13.55 2.97 13.41
N ASP A 172 -13.50 4.01 14.25
CA ASP A 172 -14.59 4.98 14.40
C ASP A 172 -14.91 5.74 13.10
N ASP A 173 -13.89 6.01 12.26
CA ASP A 173 -14.03 6.73 11.00
C ASP A 173 -14.30 5.81 9.80
N TRP A 174 -14.17 4.50 9.97
CA TRP A 174 -14.18 3.55 8.85
C TRP A 174 -15.45 3.62 8.01
N SER A 175 -16.62 3.82 8.62
CA SER A 175 -17.89 3.91 7.88
C SER A 175 -17.89 5.03 6.83
N ASP A 176 -17.39 6.22 7.21
CA ASP A 176 -17.34 7.39 6.35
C ASP A 176 -16.25 7.26 5.29
N VAL A 177 -15.07 6.76 5.68
CA VAL A 177 -13.95 6.46 4.77
C VAL A 177 -14.36 5.42 3.73
N LYS A 178 -15.02 4.34 4.14
CA LYS A 178 -15.56 3.31 3.25
C LYS A 178 -16.48 3.91 2.19
N SER A 179 -17.48 4.67 2.64
CA SER A 179 -18.44 5.32 1.75
C SER A 179 -17.78 6.28 0.76
N ALA A 180 -16.75 7.03 1.19
CA ALA A 180 -15.99 7.92 0.32
C ALA A 180 -15.20 7.16 -0.75
N LEU A 181 -14.55 6.05 -0.36
CA LEU A 181 -13.79 5.20 -1.29
C LEU A 181 -14.68 4.52 -2.31
N GLU A 182 -15.84 3.97 -1.89
CA GLU A 182 -16.81 3.33 -2.78
C GLU A 182 -17.33 4.30 -3.85
N ARG A 183 -17.65 5.54 -3.47
CA ARG A 183 -18.05 6.59 -4.44
C ARG A 183 -16.93 6.90 -5.45
N ARG A 184 -15.68 6.97 -4.99
CA ARG A 184 -14.53 7.24 -5.87
C ARG A 184 -14.27 6.09 -6.84
N ILE A 185 -14.36 4.83 -6.35
CA ILE A 185 -14.20 3.63 -7.19
C ILE A 185 -15.32 3.55 -8.22
N ALA A 186 -16.55 3.89 -7.83
CA ALA A 186 -17.69 3.91 -8.76
C ALA A 186 -17.51 4.98 -9.87
N ALA A 187 -16.85 6.09 -9.58
CA ALA A 187 -16.58 7.17 -10.53
C ALA A 187 -15.31 6.95 -11.39
N ALA A 188 -14.46 5.99 -11.04
CA ALA A 188 -13.27 5.65 -11.83
C ALA A 188 -13.68 5.01 -13.16
N ARG A 189 -13.07 5.48 -14.26
CA ARG A 189 -13.30 4.98 -15.63
C ARG A 189 -12.17 4.06 -16.06
#